data_9756c3c81b17fa9edf22c271922fc990
#
_entry.id   9756c3c81b17fa9edf22c271922fc990
#
_cell.length_a   1.000
_cell.length_b   1.000
_cell.length_c   1.000
_cell.angle_alpha   90.00
_cell.angle_beta   90.00
_cell.angle_gamma   90.00
#
_symmetry.space_group_name_H-M   'P 1'
#
loop_
_entity.id
_entity.type
_entity.pdbx_description
1 polymer ?
#
loop_
_entity_poly.entity_id
_entity_poly.type
_entity_poly.pdbx_seq_one_letter_code
_entity_poly.pdbx_strand_id
1 'polypeptide(L)'
;DGQRYLFFIIGGDTNLYLINNKLQVKVIGKLQLQLPNSSYYLFDGELIKTKAFNKSTFMVFDTIYYDKNDTRKSVFDERKKFFEKIEKKFKTDGVDLKEINYVKLDNMESFKLFLDKNTKIIDYETDGYIFTPTGQYPSSMKDKDNLRLKWKPVSMQSIDFKLIFKKNKNKYEIR
;
A
#
# COMPACT_ATOMS: atom_id res chain seq x y z
N ASP A 1 -0.98 -6.44 10.26
CA ASP A 1 0.08 -6.59 9.26
C ASP A 1 -0.52 -7.06 7.95
N GLY A 2 -0.28 -6.28 6.91
CA GLY A 2 -0.70 -6.58 5.55
C GLY A 2 0.49 -6.95 4.66
N GLN A 3 0.20 -7.39 3.46
CA GLN A 3 1.21 -7.67 2.46
C GLN A 3 1.04 -6.70 1.29
N ARG A 4 2.15 -6.02 0.90
CA ARG A 4 2.16 -5.09 -0.23
C ARG A 4 2.04 -5.82 -1.55
N TYR A 5 1.14 -5.32 -2.42
CA TYR A 5 0.95 -5.76 -3.79
C TYR A 5 0.69 -4.55 -4.70
N LEU A 6 0.88 -4.77 -5.99
CA LEU A 6 0.23 -3.97 -7.01
C LEU A 6 -1.12 -4.62 -7.35
N PHE A 7 -2.17 -3.82 -7.39
CA PHE A 7 -3.51 -4.23 -7.77
C PHE A 7 -3.75 -3.83 -9.23
N PHE A 8 -4.01 -4.81 -10.08
CA PHE A 8 -4.14 -4.61 -11.50
C PHE A 8 -5.54 -4.97 -11.99
N ILE A 9 -6.12 -4.07 -12.77
CA ILE A 9 -7.39 -4.23 -13.46
C ILE A 9 -7.14 -4.02 -14.96
N ILE A 10 -7.65 -4.90 -15.80
CA ILE A 10 -7.57 -4.79 -17.26
C ILE A 10 -8.95 -4.86 -17.85
N GLY A 11 -9.25 -3.95 -18.78
CA GLY A 11 -10.52 -3.93 -19.51
C GLY A 11 -10.71 -5.16 -20.39
N GLY A 12 -11.96 -5.57 -20.55
CA GLY A 12 -12.30 -6.83 -21.24
C GLY A 12 -12.13 -8.09 -20.40
N ASP A 13 -11.51 -7.99 -19.22
CA ASP A 13 -11.39 -9.07 -18.24
C ASP A 13 -12.08 -8.66 -16.93
N THR A 14 -12.79 -9.60 -16.33
CA THR A 14 -13.44 -9.39 -15.04
C THR A 14 -12.55 -9.79 -13.85
N ASN A 15 -11.43 -10.48 -14.08
CA ASN A 15 -10.55 -10.87 -12.99
C ASN A 15 -9.80 -9.67 -12.41
N LEU A 16 -9.61 -9.72 -11.08
CA LEU A 16 -8.81 -8.78 -10.33
C LEU A 16 -7.49 -9.43 -9.96
N TYR A 17 -6.39 -8.76 -10.27
CA TYR A 17 -5.05 -9.33 -10.15
C TYR A 17 -4.25 -8.64 -9.06
N LEU A 18 -3.50 -9.42 -8.28
CA LEU A 18 -2.44 -8.94 -7.40
C LEU A 18 -1.08 -9.37 -7.93
N ILE A 19 -0.13 -8.45 -7.95
CA ILE A 19 1.25 -8.67 -8.37
C ILE A 19 2.16 -8.37 -7.18
N ASN A 20 2.93 -9.35 -6.74
CA ASN A 20 3.86 -9.18 -5.63
C ASN A 20 5.23 -8.63 -6.10
N ASN A 21 6.15 -8.38 -5.15
CA ASN A 21 7.50 -7.87 -5.43
C ASN A 21 8.39 -8.86 -6.22
N LYS A 22 7.98 -10.13 -6.35
CA LYS A 22 8.64 -11.14 -7.19
C LYS A 22 7.98 -11.28 -8.56
N LEU A 23 7.10 -10.36 -8.92
CA LEU A 23 6.29 -10.36 -10.16
C LEU A 23 5.39 -11.58 -10.33
N GLN A 24 5.07 -12.26 -9.23
CA GLN A 24 4.09 -13.34 -9.27
C GLN A 24 2.69 -12.74 -9.25
N VAL A 25 1.84 -13.25 -10.11
CA VAL A 25 0.45 -12.79 -10.30
C VAL A 25 -0.51 -13.81 -9.71
N LYS A 26 -1.53 -13.32 -8.99
CA LYS A 26 -2.64 -14.13 -8.52
C LYS A 26 -3.97 -13.42 -8.74
N VAL A 27 -5.01 -14.18 -9.02
CA VAL A 27 -6.40 -13.69 -9.03
C VAL A 27 -6.91 -13.64 -7.60
N ILE A 28 -7.58 -12.53 -7.22
CA ILE A 28 -8.11 -12.35 -5.87
C ILE A 28 -9.63 -12.15 -5.83
N GLY A 29 -10.24 -11.89 -6.95
CA GLY A 29 -11.66 -11.63 -7.04
C GLY A 29 -12.08 -11.25 -8.44
N LYS A 30 -13.28 -10.72 -8.57
CA LYS A 30 -13.83 -10.27 -9.83
C LYS A 30 -14.36 -8.85 -9.76
N LEU A 31 -14.23 -8.15 -10.87
CA LEU A 31 -14.87 -6.85 -11.10
C LEU A 31 -16.32 -7.07 -11.49
N GLN A 32 -17.24 -6.35 -10.86
CA GLN A 32 -18.69 -6.43 -11.15
C GLN A 32 -19.15 -5.44 -12.23
N LEU A 33 -18.22 -4.90 -12.98
CA LEU A 33 -18.50 -3.90 -13.99
C LEU A 33 -17.64 -4.20 -15.22
N GLN A 34 -18.20 -3.95 -16.40
CA GLN A 34 -17.49 -4.13 -17.65
C GLN A 34 -16.75 -2.84 -18.02
N LEU A 35 -15.44 -2.93 -18.22
CA LEU A 35 -14.58 -1.84 -18.64
C LEU A 35 -14.24 -1.95 -20.14
N PRO A 36 -13.97 -0.84 -20.82
CA PRO A 36 -13.51 -0.85 -22.21
C PRO A 36 -12.26 -1.73 -22.37
N ASN A 37 -12.22 -2.58 -23.40
CA ASN A 37 -11.11 -3.54 -23.65
C ASN A 37 -9.72 -2.93 -23.66
N SER A 38 -9.62 -1.65 -24.01
CA SER A 38 -8.35 -0.94 -24.09
C SER A 38 -7.93 -0.27 -22.77
N SER A 39 -8.76 -0.30 -21.72
CA SER A 39 -8.45 0.33 -20.43
C SER A 39 -7.60 -0.57 -19.53
N TYR A 40 -6.76 0.03 -18.69
CA TYR A 40 -6.08 -0.67 -17.60
C TYR A 40 -5.76 0.29 -16.46
N TYR A 41 -5.69 -0.28 -15.26
CA TYR A 41 -5.48 0.45 -14.01
C TYR A 41 -4.47 -0.31 -13.16
N LEU A 42 -3.55 0.41 -12.54
CA LEU A 42 -2.55 -0.16 -11.64
C LEU A 42 -2.43 0.71 -10.38
N PHE A 43 -2.76 0.11 -9.25
CA PHE A 43 -2.70 0.75 -7.95
C PHE A 43 -1.65 0.09 -7.07
N ASP A 44 -1.02 0.89 -6.22
CA ASP A 44 -0.13 0.41 -5.17
C ASP A 44 -0.90 0.34 -3.85
N GLY A 45 -0.75 -0.75 -3.12
CA GLY A 45 -1.55 -0.95 -1.92
C GLY A 45 -1.11 -2.13 -1.08
N GLU A 46 -1.90 -2.41 -0.07
CA GLU A 46 -1.67 -3.48 0.89
C GLU A 46 -2.90 -4.36 1.05
N LEU A 47 -2.72 -5.66 0.95
CA LEU A 47 -3.77 -6.62 1.24
C LEU A 47 -3.78 -6.90 2.73
N ILE A 48 -4.89 -6.59 3.38
CA ILE A 48 -5.12 -6.85 4.80
C ILE A 48 -6.29 -7.82 4.99
N LYS A 49 -6.30 -8.52 6.13
CA LYS A 49 -7.46 -9.27 6.60
C LYS A 49 -8.12 -8.46 7.71
N THR A 50 -9.36 -8.11 7.53
CA THR A 50 -10.14 -7.44 8.59
C THR A 50 -10.66 -8.47 9.59
N LYS A 51 -10.54 -8.18 10.88
CA LYS A 51 -10.98 -9.09 11.97
C LYS A 51 -12.50 -9.34 11.94
N ALA A 52 -13.27 -8.34 11.53
CA ALA A 52 -14.72 -8.36 11.64
C ALA A 52 -15.43 -9.29 10.64
N PHE A 53 -14.86 -9.58 9.46
CA PHE A 53 -15.62 -10.24 8.40
C PHE A 53 -14.88 -11.40 7.71
N ASN A 54 -13.69 -11.79 8.15
CA ASN A 54 -12.85 -12.79 7.48
C ASN A 54 -12.66 -12.52 5.96
N LYS A 55 -12.87 -11.27 5.55
CA LYS A 55 -12.83 -10.81 4.17
C LYS A 55 -11.51 -10.09 3.91
N SER A 56 -10.93 -10.34 2.76
CA SER A 56 -9.73 -9.63 2.33
C SER A 56 -10.09 -8.23 1.86
N THR A 57 -9.35 -7.23 2.35
CA THR A 57 -9.48 -5.84 1.90
C THR A 57 -8.16 -5.38 1.30
N PHE A 58 -8.21 -4.81 0.11
CA PHE A 58 -7.06 -4.17 -0.51
C PHE A 58 -7.11 -2.66 -0.23
N MET A 59 -6.16 -2.19 0.58
CA MET A 59 -6.02 -0.78 0.95
C MET A 59 -5.14 -0.08 -0.07
N VAL A 60 -5.75 0.75 -0.91
CA VAL A 60 -5.02 1.52 -1.94
C VAL A 60 -4.39 2.75 -1.31
N PHE A 61 -3.10 2.96 -1.56
CA PHE A 61 -2.38 4.14 -1.09
C PHE A 61 -1.67 4.94 -2.20
N ASP A 62 -1.67 4.46 -3.45
CA ASP A 62 -1.19 5.25 -4.58
C ASP A 62 -1.72 4.72 -5.92
N THR A 63 -1.63 5.55 -6.96
CA THR A 63 -1.98 5.19 -8.34
C THR A 63 -0.76 5.30 -9.23
N ILE A 64 -0.51 4.25 -10.01
CA ILE A 64 0.61 4.16 -10.97
C ILE A 64 0.09 4.38 -12.40
N TYR A 65 -1.00 3.70 -12.75
CA TYR A 65 -1.73 3.90 -14.00
C TYR A 65 -3.22 4.06 -13.73
N TYR A 66 -3.84 5.01 -14.42
CA TYR A 66 -5.29 5.20 -14.39
C TYR A 66 -5.81 5.39 -15.82
N ASP A 67 -6.64 4.46 -16.27
CA ASP A 67 -7.17 4.40 -17.65
C ASP A 67 -6.07 4.63 -18.71
N LYS A 68 -5.02 3.80 -18.68
CA LYS A 68 -3.81 3.83 -19.54
C LYS A 68 -2.82 4.97 -19.24
N ASN A 69 -3.24 6.03 -18.54
CA ASN A 69 -2.38 7.16 -18.29
C ASN A 69 -1.37 6.84 -17.18
N ASP A 70 -0.11 7.04 -17.46
CA ASP A 70 0.97 6.95 -16.46
C ASP A 70 0.90 8.17 -15.53
N THR A 71 0.57 7.94 -14.27
CA THR A 71 0.40 8.99 -13.28
C THR A 71 1.65 9.25 -12.43
N ARG A 72 2.72 8.46 -12.61
CA ARG A 72 3.92 8.51 -11.75
C ARG A 72 4.63 9.86 -11.73
N LYS A 73 4.54 10.63 -12.81
CA LYS A 73 5.12 11.98 -12.92
C LYS A 73 4.25 13.07 -12.28
N SER A 74 3.02 12.78 -11.96
CA SER A 74 2.14 13.71 -11.25
C SER A 74 2.52 13.81 -9.78
N VAL A 75 2.22 14.94 -9.15
CA VAL A 75 2.33 15.13 -7.69
C VAL A 75 1.32 14.25 -6.96
N PHE A 76 1.59 13.96 -5.68
CA PHE A 76 0.79 13.01 -4.92
C PHE A 76 -0.70 13.39 -4.84
N ASP A 77 -1.02 14.67 -4.64
CA ASP A 77 -2.41 15.13 -4.54
C ASP A 77 -3.21 14.88 -5.83
N GLU A 78 -2.57 14.90 -6.99
CA GLU A 78 -3.21 14.53 -8.26
C GLU A 78 -3.41 13.02 -8.36
N ARG A 79 -2.40 12.21 -7.99
CA ARG A 79 -2.52 10.76 -7.99
C ARG A 79 -3.57 10.26 -6.99
N LYS A 80 -3.70 10.95 -5.86
CA LYS A 80 -4.70 10.65 -4.84
C LYS A 80 -6.12 10.74 -5.37
N LYS A 81 -6.44 11.72 -6.20
CA LYS A 81 -7.79 11.88 -6.81
C LYS A 81 -8.25 10.64 -7.57
N PHE A 82 -7.33 9.84 -8.10
CA PHE A 82 -7.67 8.63 -8.85
C PHE A 82 -8.12 7.47 -7.96
N PHE A 83 -7.62 7.37 -6.75
CA PHE A 83 -8.04 6.32 -5.82
C PHE A 83 -9.01 6.80 -4.72
N GLU A 84 -9.27 8.10 -4.62
CA GLU A 84 -10.35 8.58 -3.75
C GLU A 84 -11.68 7.93 -4.13
N LYS A 85 -12.37 7.39 -3.11
CA LYS A 85 -13.65 6.68 -3.27
C LYS A 85 -13.56 5.50 -4.26
N ILE A 86 -12.42 4.80 -4.23
CA ILE A 86 -12.15 3.69 -5.16
C ILE A 86 -13.23 2.61 -5.08
N GLU A 87 -13.79 2.35 -3.89
CA GLU A 87 -14.87 1.41 -3.66
C GLU A 87 -16.17 1.78 -4.40
N LYS A 88 -16.34 3.06 -4.74
CA LYS A 88 -17.49 3.55 -5.54
C LYS A 88 -17.23 3.44 -7.04
N LYS A 89 -15.96 3.54 -7.44
CA LYS A 89 -15.54 3.46 -8.86
C LYS A 89 -15.50 2.01 -9.35
N PHE A 90 -15.03 1.09 -8.51
CA PHE A 90 -14.84 -0.31 -8.86
C PHE A 90 -15.59 -1.20 -7.86
N LYS A 91 -16.75 -1.70 -8.26
CA LYS A 91 -17.46 -2.71 -7.48
C LYS A 91 -16.82 -4.06 -7.70
N THR A 92 -16.44 -4.72 -6.61
CA THR A 92 -15.67 -5.96 -6.63
C THR A 92 -16.36 -7.07 -5.85
N ASP A 93 -16.10 -8.31 -6.24
CA ASP A 93 -16.45 -9.52 -5.51
C ASP A 93 -15.18 -10.30 -5.14
N GLY A 94 -15.17 -10.92 -3.95
CA GLY A 94 -14.01 -11.65 -3.41
C GLY A 94 -13.00 -10.79 -2.65
N VAL A 95 -12.90 -9.49 -2.92
CA VAL A 95 -12.02 -8.55 -2.22
C VAL A 95 -12.68 -7.19 -2.10
N ASP A 96 -12.59 -6.54 -0.95
CA ASP A 96 -13.01 -5.15 -0.81
C ASP A 96 -11.87 -4.21 -1.21
N LEU A 97 -12.22 -3.13 -1.92
CA LEU A 97 -11.29 -2.03 -2.20
C LEU A 97 -11.58 -0.88 -1.25
N LYS A 98 -10.55 -0.37 -0.58
CA LYS A 98 -10.65 0.83 0.25
C LYS A 98 -9.46 1.74 0.00
N GLU A 99 -9.69 3.04 0.13
CA GLU A 99 -8.60 4.01 0.16
C GLU A 99 -8.00 4.10 1.55
N ILE A 100 -6.69 4.34 1.62
CA ILE A 100 -6.04 4.70 2.88
C ILE A 100 -6.35 6.16 3.21
N ASN A 101 -6.61 6.46 4.48
CA ASN A 101 -6.80 7.84 4.93
C ASN A 101 -5.47 8.57 5.00
N TYR A 102 -5.39 9.69 4.27
CA TYR A 102 -4.27 10.62 4.35
C TYR A 102 -4.67 11.89 5.06
N VAL A 103 -3.82 12.33 5.97
CA VAL A 103 -3.93 13.64 6.63
C VAL A 103 -2.73 14.47 6.22
N LYS A 104 -2.98 15.68 5.73
CA LYS A 104 -1.92 16.63 5.44
C LYS A 104 -1.35 17.15 6.75
N LEU A 105 -0.04 17.05 6.87
CA LEU A 105 0.70 17.53 8.03
C LEU A 105 1.46 18.79 7.63
N ASP A 106 1.08 19.92 8.20
CA ASP A 106 1.75 21.19 7.94
C ASP A 106 2.83 21.48 9.00
N ASN A 107 2.73 20.86 10.20
CA ASN A 107 3.68 21.02 11.29
C ASN A 107 3.57 19.87 12.31
N MET A 108 4.43 19.91 13.33
CA MET A 108 4.47 18.88 14.38
C MET A 108 3.21 18.87 15.27
N GLU A 109 2.54 19.99 15.43
CA GLU A 109 1.30 20.07 16.21
C GLU A 109 0.16 19.34 15.52
N SER A 110 0.00 19.52 14.20
CA SER A 110 -0.97 18.77 13.41
C SER A 110 -0.73 17.26 13.46
N PHE A 111 0.54 16.82 13.54
CA PHE A 111 0.89 15.41 13.74
C PHE A 111 0.46 14.88 15.11
N LYS A 112 0.71 15.63 16.19
CA LYS A 112 0.25 15.24 17.54
C LYS A 112 -1.26 15.11 17.61
N LEU A 113 -1.99 16.09 17.07
CA LEU A 113 -3.46 16.05 17.01
C LEU A 113 -3.97 14.86 16.18
N PHE A 114 -3.27 14.49 15.11
CA PHE A 114 -3.58 13.30 14.33
C PHE A 114 -3.41 12.01 15.15
N LEU A 115 -2.31 11.88 15.89
CA LEU A 115 -2.08 10.73 16.76
C LEU A 115 -3.18 10.58 17.81
N ASP A 116 -3.56 11.66 18.48
CA ASP A 116 -4.58 11.65 19.53
C ASP A 116 -5.97 11.28 19.02
N LYS A 117 -6.31 11.69 17.79
CA LYS A 117 -7.61 11.40 17.17
C LYS A 117 -7.72 9.98 16.61
N ASN A 118 -6.63 9.43 16.07
CA ASN A 118 -6.68 8.15 15.34
C ASN A 118 -6.57 6.90 16.20
N THR A 119 -6.27 7.01 17.48
CA THR A 119 -6.23 5.85 18.38
C THR A 119 -7.60 5.16 18.56
N LYS A 120 -8.69 5.75 18.06
CA LYS A 120 -10.06 5.30 18.33
C LYS A 120 -10.85 4.75 17.13
N ILE A 121 -10.36 4.80 15.89
CA ILE A 121 -11.22 4.63 14.68
C ILE A 121 -10.72 3.54 13.71
N ILE A 122 -9.63 2.82 14.01
CA ILE A 122 -9.04 1.89 13.05
C ILE A 122 -9.47 0.45 13.33
N ASP A 123 -10.20 -0.14 12.38
CA ASP A 123 -10.76 -1.51 12.43
C ASP A 123 -9.71 -2.61 12.17
N TYR A 124 -8.44 -2.25 11.98
CA TYR A 124 -7.34 -3.16 11.67
C TYR A 124 -6.08 -2.82 12.48
N GLU A 125 -5.20 -3.80 12.65
CA GLU A 125 -3.94 -3.60 13.34
C GLU A 125 -2.99 -2.75 12.51
N THR A 126 -2.41 -1.72 13.12
CA THR A 126 -1.38 -0.88 12.52
C THR A 126 -0.08 -1.04 13.29
N ASP A 127 1.04 -1.04 12.56
CA ASP A 127 2.39 -1.12 13.14
C ASP A 127 3.13 0.24 13.09
N GLY A 128 2.43 1.30 12.69
CA GLY A 128 2.98 2.65 12.62
C GLY A 128 2.33 3.51 11.54
N TYR A 129 3.05 4.54 11.11
CA TYR A 129 2.59 5.53 10.15
C TYR A 129 3.55 5.62 8.97
N ILE A 130 3.03 5.96 7.80
CA ILE A 130 3.81 6.20 6.60
C ILE A 130 3.70 7.67 6.23
N PHE A 131 4.83 8.38 6.26
CA PHE A 131 4.94 9.74 5.74
C PHE A 131 5.18 9.67 4.24
N THR A 132 4.24 10.21 3.48
CA THR A 132 4.28 10.19 2.02
C THR A 132 4.60 11.59 1.52
N PRO A 133 5.71 11.79 0.79
CA PRO A 133 6.02 13.06 0.15
C PRO A 133 4.93 13.47 -0.84
N THR A 134 4.72 14.77 -1.01
CA THR A 134 3.75 15.32 -1.98
C THR A 134 4.25 15.29 -3.42
N GLY A 135 5.50 14.90 -3.66
CA GLY A 135 6.13 14.83 -4.98
C GLY A 135 5.64 13.68 -5.87
N GLN A 136 6.47 13.33 -6.84
CA GLN A 136 6.20 12.26 -7.80
C GLN A 136 6.24 10.87 -7.14
N TYR A 137 5.72 9.87 -7.84
CA TYR A 137 5.86 8.48 -7.41
C TYR A 137 7.35 8.08 -7.42
N PRO A 138 7.88 7.44 -6.36
CA PRO A 138 9.30 7.10 -6.28
C PRO A 138 9.75 6.23 -7.45
N SER A 139 10.69 6.70 -8.23
CA SER A 139 11.22 5.97 -9.39
C SER A 139 12.14 4.82 -8.99
N SER A 140 12.79 4.93 -7.83
CA SER A 140 13.70 3.94 -7.27
C SER A 140 13.95 4.20 -5.79
N MET A 141 14.60 3.25 -5.10
CA MET A 141 15.06 3.45 -3.71
C MET A 141 16.14 4.54 -3.55
N LYS A 142 16.70 5.03 -4.65
CA LYS A 142 17.67 6.14 -4.66
C LYS A 142 17.04 7.52 -4.82
N ASP A 143 15.75 7.56 -5.10
CA ASP A 143 14.96 8.81 -5.22
C ASP A 143 14.63 9.35 -3.82
N LYS A 144 15.62 10.01 -3.20
CA LYS A 144 15.54 10.46 -1.79
C LYS A 144 14.43 11.49 -1.56
N ASP A 145 14.08 12.27 -2.57
CA ASP A 145 13.09 13.34 -2.45
C ASP A 145 11.65 12.81 -2.39
N ASN A 146 11.42 11.60 -2.95
CA ASN A 146 10.11 10.98 -3.04
C ASN A 146 9.99 9.69 -2.21
N LEU A 147 10.97 9.37 -1.37
CA LEU A 147 10.92 8.19 -0.51
C LEU A 147 9.87 8.37 0.59
N ARG A 148 9.03 7.36 0.73
CA ARG A 148 8.14 7.23 1.88
C ARG A 148 8.92 6.83 3.10
N LEU A 149 8.66 7.51 4.23
CA LEU A 149 9.28 7.19 5.51
C LEU A 149 8.28 6.44 6.38
N LYS A 150 8.70 5.31 6.94
CA LYS A 150 7.88 4.54 7.87
C LYS A 150 8.34 4.83 9.30
N TRP A 151 7.40 5.27 10.13
CA TRP A 151 7.60 5.42 11.56
C TRP A 151 6.87 4.32 12.31
N LYS A 152 7.57 3.69 13.24
CA LYS A 152 7.00 2.67 14.14
C LYS A 152 7.28 3.04 15.59
N PRO A 153 6.34 2.78 16.53
CA PRO A 153 6.61 2.85 17.95
C PRO A 153 7.80 1.95 18.30
N VAL A 154 8.58 2.35 19.33
CA VAL A 154 9.76 1.58 19.78
C VAL A 154 9.41 0.12 20.11
N SER A 155 8.24 -0.12 20.71
CA SER A 155 7.73 -1.45 21.05
C SER A 155 7.45 -2.35 19.82
N MET A 156 7.35 -1.77 18.62
CA MET A 156 7.09 -2.49 17.37
C MET A 156 8.30 -2.51 16.42
N GLN A 157 9.44 -2.00 16.88
CA GLN A 157 10.68 -2.05 16.10
C GLN A 157 11.30 -3.43 16.23
N SER A 158 11.80 -3.96 15.12
CA SER A 158 12.57 -5.20 15.05
C SER A 158 13.94 -4.93 14.45
N ILE A 159 14.93 -5.67 14.89
CA ILE A 159 16.29 -5.64 14.36
C ILE A 159 16.61 -7.02 13.81
N ASP A 160 16.99 -7.09 12.54
CA ASP A 160 17.38 -8.33 11.90
C ASP A 160 18.87 -8.62 12.19
N PHE A 161 19.14 -9.82 12.68
CA PHE A 161 20.50 -10.30 12.92
C PHE A 161 20.85 -11.40 11.92
N LYS A 162 22.02 -11.29 11.30
CA LYS A 162 22.59 -12.36 10.49
C LYS A 162 23.45 -13.25 11.35
N LEU A 163 23.05 -14.50 11.56
CA LEU A 163 23.87 -15.50 12.25
C LEU A 163 24.92 -16.08 11.30
N ILE A 164 26.21 -15.94 11.64
CA ILE A 164 27.30 -16.50 10.86
C ILE A 164 27.96 -17.60 11.67
N PHE A 165 27.88 -18.86 11.17
CA PHE A 165 28.56 -20.00 11.73
C PHE A 165 29.96 -20.11 11.16
N LYS A 166 31.00 -19.95 11.97
CA LYS A 166 32.38 -20.24 11.56
C LYS A 166 32.72 -21.71 11.91
N LYS A 167 33.07 -22.50 10.89
CA LYS A 167 33.27 -23.92 10.95
C LYS A 167 34.40 -24.42 11.90
N ASN A 168 35.28 -23.54 12.41
CA ASN A 168 36.48 -23.93 13.17
C ASN A 168 36.55 -23.47 14.63
N LYS A 169 35.54 -22.85 15.15
CA LYS A 169 35.43 -22.50 16.59
C LYS A 169 33.95 -22.46 16.89
N ASN A 170 33.48 -23.26 17.82
CA ASN A 170 32.09 -23.26 18.32
C ASN A 170 31.70 -21.86 18.91
N LYS A 171 31.95 -20.76 18.17
CA LYS A 171 31.61 -19.40 18.50
C LYS A 171 30.65 -18.88 17.46
N TYR A 172 29.51 -18.39 17.93
CA TYR A 172 28.53 -17.66 17.15
C TYR A 172 28.90 -16.17 17.17
N GLU A 173 29.14 -15.57 16.04
CA GLU A 173 29.23 -14.09 15.91
C GLU A 173 27.89 -13.57 15.43
N ILE A 174 27.30 -12.67 16.21
CA ILE A 174 26.11 -11.89 15.83
C ILE A 174 26.63 -10.60 15.18
N ARG A 175 26.32 -10.39 13.92
CA ARG A 175 26.61 -9.14 13.20
C ARG A 175 25.35 -8.55 12.64
#